data_12320eaba6992588a8fa9961497b7807
#
_entry.id   12320eaba6992588a8fa9961497b7807
#
_cell.length_a   1.000
_cell.length_b   1.000
_cell.length_c   1.000
_cell.angle_alpha   90.00
_cell.angle_beta   90.00
_cell.angle_gamma   90.00
#
_symmetry.space_group_name_H-M   'P 1'
#
loop_
_entity.id
_entity.type
_entity.pdbx_description
1 polymer ?
#
loop_
_entity_poly.entity_id
_entity_poly.type
_entity_poly.pdbx_seq_one_letter_code
_entity_poly.pdbx_strand_id
1 'polypeptide(L)'
;TKAVDYSLNNVLIEPSGAYQKYPPIRADVSGNYDGKAYFNIDGQDADKVVKLSANGHYDPAIGRLEGRYTLRPIKGVTPKFINKVFPDNNFNIQTLTGDLSLAGKGHYQSGAVATEQDIKLENITGLIDRISVQGVNGVLNLHAGSEISMKNQELFIGGLEVAGLPLKEGLINFNYEGKAQTLRINTMKWSLAGGQVTAEPFTLDLKNMNTEFVLIADNMALPQLFQLAPMDGLEATGAVSGRIPVKMHDGVVSVKNAELTSEVDGVIRYNPSEMPAFLKSNNEYIAILREALKNYNYDSISLSLSGETGKEQTILLSATGSNPDFYDGRPVNLNLNLEGALDNLFKFNLGTYSIPDRIRKQLENFEAQQ
;
A
#
# COMPACT_ATOMS: atom_id res chain seq x y z
N THR A 1 -0.88 55.09 -13.17
CA THR A 1 -0.81 55.04 -11.69
C THR A 1 0.58 54.62 -11.34
N LYS A 2 1.28 55.33 -10.40
CA LYS A 2 2.59 54.87 -9.92
C LYS A 2 2.33 53.64 -9.07
N ALA A 3 3.12 52.56 -9.28
CA ALA A 3 3.09 51.40 -8.42
C ALA A 3 3.45 51.82 -6.97
N VAL A 4 2.75 51.24 -6.00
CA VAL A 4 3.00 51.44 -4.57
C VAL A 4 3.43 50.13 -3.99
N ASP A 5 4.66 50.08 -3.49
CA ASP A 5 5.20 48.93 -2.81
C ASP A 5 4.68 48.85 -1.37
N TYR A 6 4.47 47.63 -0.88
CA TYR A 6 4.11 47.33 0.52
C TYR A 6 4.85 46.13 1.07
N SER A 7 5.06 46.16 2.38
CA SER A 7 5.65 45.05 3.15
C SER A 7 5.02 45.00 4.52
N LEU A 8 4.51 43.84 4.89
CA LEU A 8 3.88 43.53 6.16
C LEU A 8 4.60 42.34 6.78
N ASN A 9 5.12 42.49 7.97
CA ASN A 9 5.86 41.45 8.64
C ASN A 9 5.00 40.79 9.72
N ASN A 10 5.19 39.50 9.91
CA ASN A 10 4.56 38.70 10.96
C ASN A 10 3.00 38.77 10.95
N VAL A 11 2.41 38.79 9.78
CA VAL A 11 0.94 38.81 9.59
C VAL A 11 0.39 37.43 9.98
N LEU A 12 -0.68 37.43 10.77
CA LEU A 12 -1.43 36.20 11.05
C LEU A 12 -2.52 36.00 9.98
N ILE A 13 -2.39 34.93 9.21
CA ILE A 13 -3.38 34.51 8.22
C ILE A 13 -4.21 33.40 8.86
N GLU A 14 -5.45 33.70 9.19
CA GLU A 14 -6.39 32.75 9.81
C GLU A 14 -7.39 32.25 8.79
N PRO A 15 -7.45 30.94 8.55
CA PRO A 15 -8.50 30.34 7.72
C PRO A 15 -9.89 30.53 8.35
N SER A 16 -10.89 30.82 7.54
CA SER A 16 -12.27 31.06 8.00
C SER A 16 -13.29 30.17 7.28
N GLY A 17 -14.51 30.10 7.82
CA GLY A 17 -15.59 29.31 7.24
C GLY A 17 -15.25 27.83 7.13
N ALA A 18 -15.44 27.24 5.97
CA ALA A 18 -15.15 25.83 5.69
C ALA A 18 -13.65 25.46 5.85
N TYR A 19 -12.77 26.44 5.89
CA TYR A 19 -11.32 26.26 5.97
C TYR A 19 -10.77 26.39 7.39
N GLN A 20 -11.59 26.63 8.42
CA GLN A 20 -11.16 26.77 9.82
C GLN A 20 -10.40 25.56 10.38
N LYS A 21 -10.53 24.40 9.76
CA LYS A 21 -9.80 23.16 10.11
C LYS A 21 -8.31 23.20 9.79
N TYR A 22 -7.88 24.11 8.92
CA TYR A 22 -6.46 24.27 8.59
C TYR A 22 -5.76 25.17 9.63
N PRO A 23 -4.44 24.95 9.87
CA PRO A 23 -3.72 25.76 10.85
C PRO A 23 -3.58 27.22 10.38
N PRO A 24 -3.60 28.19 11.32
CA PRO A 24 -3.22 29.58 11.02
C PRO A 24 -1.73 29.64 10.67
N ILE A 25 -1.40 30.54 9.74
CA ILE A 25 -0.03 30.75 9.25
C ILE A 25 0.44 32.15 9.64
N ARG A 26 1.61 32.26 10.24
CA ARG A 26 2.33 33.53 10.41
C ARG A 26 3.26 33.72 9.22
N ALA A 27 3.12 34.84 8.54
CA ALA A 27 3.80 35.09 7.28
C ALA A 27 4.31 36.53 7.17
N ASP A 28 5.35 36.69 6.38
CA ASP A 28 5.74 37.98 5.82
C ASP A 28 5.07 38.11 4.43
N VAL A 29 4.48 39.25 4.20
CA VAL A 29 3.74 39.56 2.98
C VAL A 29 4.35 40.80 2.34
N SER A 30 4.76 40.72 1.09
CA SER A 30 5.28 41.84 0.31
C SER A 30 4.65 41.90 -1.09
N GLY A 31 4.66 43.04 -1.68
CA GLY A 31 4.12 43.17 -3.04
C GLY A 31 4.03 44.62 -3.50
N ASN A 32 3.27 44.85 -4.59
CA ASN A 32 3.01 46.17 -5.11
C ASN A 32 1.55 46.29 -5.61
N TYR A 33 1.11 47.50 -5.78
CA TYR A 33 -0.21 47.83 -6.34
C TYR A 33 -0.07 48.85 -7.48
N ASP A 34 -0.56 48.48 -8.67
CA ASP A 34 -0.59 49.33 -9.87
C ASP A 34 -1.96 49.33 -10.55
N GLY A 35 -3.00 48.98 -9.82
CA GLY A 35 -4.35 48.69 -10.31
C GLY A 35 -4.72 47.22 -10.05
N LYS A 36 -3.72 46.37 -9.92
CA LYS A 36 -3.80 45.01 -9.37
C LYS A 36 -2.90 44.90 -8.13
N ALA A 37 -3.32 44.13 -7.15
CA ALA A 37 -2.52 43.87 -5.96
C ALA A 37 -1.70 42.62 -6.17
N TYR A 38 -0.40 42.75 -6.41
CA TYR A 38 0.55 41.62 -6.45
C TYR A 38 1.06 41.29 -5.05
N PHE A 39 1.25 40.04 -4.76
CA PHE A 39 1.71 39.61 -3.44
C PHE A 39 2.73 38.46 -3.51
N ASN A 40 3.63 38.45 -2.52
CA ASN A 40 4.47 37.32 -2.15
C ASN A 40 4.25 37.05 -0.67
N ILE A 41 4.08 35.80 -0.31
CA ILE A 41 3.84 35.31 1.04
C ILE A 41 4.89 34.25 1.34
N ASP A 42 5.59 34.38 2.47
CA ASP A 42 6.45 33.32 3.05
C ASP A 42 6.10 33.17 4.52
N GLY A 43 5.64 32.01 4.92
CA GLY A 43 5.10 31.79 6.26
C GLY A 43 5.20 30.36 6.75
N GLN A 44 4.84 30.21 8.01
CA GLN A 44 4.83 28.92 8.69
C GLN A 44 3.73 28.89 9.76
N ASP A 45 3.28 27.66 10.09
CA ASP A 45 2.35 27.49 11.21
C ASP A 45 3.05 27.71 12.58
N ALA A 46 2.24 27.92 13.63
CA ALA A 46 2.74 28.20 14.98
C ALA A 46 3.65 27.10 15.53
N ASP A 47 3.39 25.85 15.17
CA ASP A 47 4.18 24.69 15.60
C ASP A 47 5.43 24.44 14.76
N LYS A 48 5.66 25.25 13.73
CA LYS A 48 6.78 25.10 12.79
C LYS A 48 6.81 23.72 12.10
N VAL A 49 5.65 23.20 11.75
CA VAL A 49 5.48 21.92 11.06
C VAL A 49 5.32 22.15 9.56
N VAL A 50 4.56 23.18 9.17
CA VAL A 50 4.21 23.49 7.79
C VAL A 50 4.87 24.81 7.37
N LYS A 51 5.55 24.81 6.22
CA LYS A 51 5.99 26.00 5.52
C LYS A 51 5.14 26.25 4.30
N LEU A 52 4.64 27.50 4.16
CA LEU A 52 3.91 28.00 3.01
C LEU A 52 4.73 29.07 2.31
N SER A 53 4.87 28.96 1.00
CA SER A 53 5.30 30.06 0.14
C SER A 53 4.27 30.25 -0.95
N ALA A 54 3.83 31.47 -1.21
CA ALA A 54 2.84 31.77 -2.25
C ALA A 54 3.16 33.09 -2.95
N ASN A 55 2.76 33.18 -4.21
CA ASN A 55 2.78 34.44 -4.97
C ASN A 55 1.60 34.52 -5.93
N GLY A 56 1.19 35.72 -6.26
CA GLY A 56 0.05 35.91 -7.14
C GLY A 56 -0.38 37.37 -7.24
N HIS A 57 -1.59 37.57 -7.72
CA HIS A 57 -2.21 38.87 -7.78
C HIS A 57 -3.72 38.81 -7.58
N TYR A 58 -4.27 39.90 -7.09
CA TYR A 58 -5.70 40.15 -7.03
C TYR A 58 -6.06 41.29 -8.00
N ASP A 59 -7.00 41.03 -8.88
CA ASP A 59 -7.58 42.02 -9.81
C ASP A 59 -8.94 42.50 -9.26
N PRO A 60 -9.02 43.70 -8.68
CA PRO A 60 -10.26 44.19 -8.09
C PRO A 60 -11.32 44.53 -9.13
N ALA A 61 -10.95 44.79 -10.42
CA ALA A 61 -11.89 45.10 -11.46
C ALA A 61 -12.83 43.95 -11.82
N ILE A 62 -12.36 42.73 -11.67
CA ILE A 62 -13.10 41.47 -11.94
C ILE A 62 -13.27 40.58 -10.72
N GLY A 63 -12.77 41.02 -9.56
CA GLY A 63 -12.86 40.25 -8.31
C GLY A 63 -12.14 38.90 -8.35
N ARG A 64 -11.00 38.82 -9.08
CA ARG A 64 -10.28 37.58 -9.32
C ARG A 64 -8.93 37.57 -8.62
N LEU A 65 -8.68 36.52 -7.81
CA LEU A 65 -7.39 36.19 -7.23
C LEU A 65 -6.77 35.02 -8.00
N GLU A 66 -5.53 35.16 -8.43
CA GLU A 66 -4.75 34.12 -9.06
C GLU A 66 -3.41 33.99 -8.37
N GLY A 67 -2.92 32.75 -8.20
CA GLY A 67 -1.64 32.55 -7.56
C GLY A 67 -1.10 31.14 -7.70
N ARG A 68 0.16 31.02 -7.26
CA ARG A 68 0.86 29.76 -7.08
C ARG A 68 1.27 29.64 -5.63
N TYR A 69 1.37 28.40 -5.15
CA TYR A 69 1.81 28.15 -3.79
C TYR A 69 2.62 26.85 -3.70
N THR A 70 3.40 26.76 -2.65
CA THR A 70 4.11 25.56 -2.25
C THR A 70 3.90 25.34 -0.76
N LEU A 71 3.50 24.14 -0.40
CA LEU A 71 3.40 23.64 0.97
C LEU A 71 4.39 22.51 1.16
N ARG A 72 5.18 22.58 2.24
CA ARG A 72 6.14 21.51 2.58
C ARG A 72 6.33 21.39 4.08
N PRO A 73 6.75 20.23 4.60
CA PRO A 73 7.17 20.11 5.98
C PRO A 73 8.47 20.88 6.21
N ILE A 74 8.68 21.38 7.43
CA ILE A 74 9.92 22.10 7.81
C ILE A 74 11.05 21.12 8.12
N LYS A 75 10.72 19.94 8.72
CA LYS A 75 11.68 18.94 9.17
C LYS A 75 11.45 17.54 8.58
N GLY A 76 10.88 17.44 7.38
CA GLY A 76 10.45 16.18 6.80
C GLY A 76 8.99 15.86 7.13
N VAL A 77 8.44 14.85 6.45
CA VAL A 77 7.04 14.47 6.65
C VAL A 77 6.86 13.72 7.97
N THR A 78 5.79 14.03 8.66
CA THR A 78 5.40 13.40 9.92
C THR A 78 3.88 13.21 9.97
N PRO A 79 3.35 12.34 10.84
CA PRO A 79 1.90 12.24 11.05
C PRO A 79 1.25 13.59 11.36
N LYS A 80 1.91 14.44 12.17
CA LYS A 80 1.44 15.79 12.50
C LYS A 80 1.33 16.69 11.27
N PHE A 81 2.28 16.60 10.33
CA PHE A 81 2.21 17.34 9.07
C PHE A 81 1.00 16.89 8.24
N ILE A 82 0.80 15.58 8.07
CA ILE A 82 -0.35 15.05 7.30
C ILE A 82 -1.67 15.51 7.92
N ASN A 83 -1.82 15.42 9.24
CA ASN A 83 -3.05 15.84 9.92
C ASN A 83 -3.33 17.34 9.79
N LYS A 84 -2.30 18.17 9.66
CA LYS A 84 -2.46 19.62 9.44
C LYS A 84 -2.81 19.97 8.00
N VAL A 85 -2.24 19.27 7.02
CA VAL A 85 -2.47 19.52 5.59
C VAL A 85 -3.72 18.83 5.06
N PHE A 86 -4.03 17.65 5.63
CA PHE A 86 -5.19 16.85 5.28
C PHE A 86 -6.03 16.53 6.54
N PRO A 87 -6.67 17.53 7.16
CA PRO A 87 -7.33 17.37 8.47
C PRO A 87 -8.53 16.41 8.46
N ASP A 88 -9.09 16.10 7.28
CA ASP A 88 -10.19 15.16 7.14
C ASP A 88 -9.71 13.71 6.85
N ASN A 89 -8.39 13.46 6.92
CA ASN A 89 -7.92 12.09 6.77
C ASN A 89 -8.36 11.23 7.96
N ASN A 90 -8.78 10.01 7.69
CA ASN A 90 -9.22 9.03 8.70
C ASN A 90 -8.17 7.92 8.92
N PHE A 91 -6.95 8.11 8.43
CA PHE A 91 -5.88 7.11 8.57
C PHE A 91 -5.23 7.22 9.95
N ASN A 92 -5.06 6.08 10.61
CA ASN A 92 -4.26 5.99 11.83
C ASN A 92 -2.77 5.88 11.44
N ILE A 93 -2.11 7.02 11.25
CA ILE A 93 -0.70 7.08 10.88
C ILE A 93 0.14 7.01 12.16
N GLN A 94 0.77 5.87 12.41
CA GLN A 94 1.60 5.66 13.61
C GLN A 94 3.00 6.24 13.42
N THR A 95 3.61 5.95 12.27
CA THR A 95 4.92 6.50 11.88
C THR A 95 4.88 6.95 10.43
N LEU A 96 5.63 8.02 10.12
CA LEU A 96 5.79 8.48 8.75
C LEU A 96 7.11 9.24 8.61
N THR A 97 7.88 8.91 7.58
CA THR A 97 9.14 9.56 7.21
C THR A 97 9.25 9.71 5.70
N GLY A 98 10.18 10.51 5.23
CA GLY A 98 10.41 10.81 3.81
C GLY A 98 10.19 12.29 3.52
N ASP A 99 10.11 12.63 2.24
CA ASP A 99 9.85 13.98 1.78
C ASP A 99 8.54 14.07 1.03
N LEU A 100 7.74 15.09 1.37
CA LEU A 100 6.48 15.40 0.72
C LEU A 100 6.39 16.89 0.48
N SER A 101 6.02 17.27 -0.73
CA SER A 101 5.72 18.67 -1.05
C SER A 101 4.48 18.79 -1.92
N LEU A 102 3.73 19.85 -1.70
CA LEU A 102 2.60 20.23 -2.54
C LEU A 102 2.95 21.53 -3.23
N ALA A 103 2.86 21.54 -4.55
CA ALA A 103 2.98 22.75 -5.34
C ALA A 103 1.71 22.91 -6.17
N GLY A 104 1.14 24.09 -6.20
CA GLY A 104 -0.11 24.32 -6.92
C GLY A 104 -0.24 25.72 -7.50
N LYS A 105 -1.19 25.82 -8.43
CA LYS A 105 -1.72 27.08 -8.92
C LYS A 105 -3.23 27.07 -8.77
N GLY A 106 -3.81 28.23 -8.58
CA GLY A 106 -5.26 28.31 -8.44
C GLY A 106 -5.77 29.72 -8.67
N HIS A 107 -7.07 29.78 -8.79
CA HIS A 107 -7.77 31.02 -8.83
C HIS A 107 -9.03 30.95 -7.98
N TYR A 108 -9.40 32.13 -7.47
CA TYR A 108 -10.68 32.40 -6.82
C TYR A 108 -11.41 33.48 -7.58
N GLN A 109 -12.67 33.25 -7.90
CA GLN A 109 -13.54 34.23 -8.51
C GLN A 109 -14.99 33.96 -8.13
N SER A 110 -15.74 34.98 -7.71
CA SER A 110 -17.20 34.91 -7.44
C SER A 110 -17.59 33.75 -6.47
N GLY A 111 -16.79 33.48 -5.45
CA GLY A 111 -17.06 32.44 -4.47
C GLY A 111 -16.55 31.04 -4.88
N ALA A 112 -16.10 30.85 -6.11
CA ALA A 112 -15.56 29.58 -6.60
C ALA A 112 -14.03 29.56 -6.54
N VAL A 113 -13.48 28.44 -6.06
CA VAL A 113 -12.04 28.14 -6.05
C VAL A 113 -11.77 27.00 -7.02
N ALA A 114 -10.77 27.14 -7.86
CA ALA A 114 -10.25 26.05 -8.66
C ALA A 114 -8.72 25.99 -8.53
N THR A 115 -8.19 24.79 -8.29
CA THR A 115 -6.75 24.56 -8.12
C THR A 115 -6.30 23.33 -8.88
N GLU A 116 -5.06 23.39 -9.35
CA GLU A 116 -4.29 22.25 -9.85
C GLU A 116 -3.06 22.10 -8.96
N GLN A 117 -2.82 20.91 -8.45
CA GLN A 117 -1.78 20.67 -7.47
C GLN A 117 -0.96 19.44 -7.84
N ASP A 118 0.35 19.53 -7.68
CA ASP A 118 1.28 18.42 -7.72
C ASP A 118 1.66 18.05 -6.27
N ILE A 119 1.41 16.81 -5.90
CA ILE A 119 1.81 16.23 -4.61
C ILE A 119 2.99 15.33 -4.92
N LYS A 120 4.20 15.78 -4.60
CA LYS A 120 5.43 15.03 -4.80
C LYS A 120 5.71 14.20 -3.55
N LEU A 121 5.89 12.89 -3.74
CA LEU A 121 6.23 11.90 -2.73
C LEU A 121 7.63 11.37 -3.02
N GLU A 122 8.55 11.43 -2.04
CA GLU A 122 9.90 10.93 -2.17
C GLU A 122 10.25 10.06 -0.96
N ASN A 123 10.45 8.77 -1.22
CA ASN A 123 10.83 7.77 -0.23
C ASN A 123 9.92 7.75 1.03
N ILE A 124 8.61 7.94 0.84
CA ILE A 124 7.66 7.90 1.95
C ILE A 124 7.62 6.49 2.52
N THR A 125 7.89 6.39 3.81
CA THR A 125 7.94 5.14 4.56
C THR A 125 7.18 5.32 5.87
N GLY A 126 6.37 4.35 6.26
CA GLY A 126 5.59 4.45 7.48
C GLY A 126 4.74 3.24 7.81
N LEU A 127 4.08 3.34 8.95
CA LEU A 127 3.08 2.39 9.42
C LEU A 127 1.74 3.11 9.49
N ILE A 128 0.80 2.69 8.65
CA ILE A 128 -0.54 3.27 8.51
C ILE A 128 -1.54 2.17 8.83
N ASP A 129 -2.33 2.36 9.88
CA ASP A 129 -3.17 1.32 10.47
C ASP A 129 -2.33 0.08 10.83
N ARG A 130 -2.41 -0.98 10.04
CA ARG A 130 -1.63 -2.23 10.20
C ARG A 130 -0.78 -2.55 8.96
N ILE A 131 -0.65 -1.57 8.06
CA ILE A 131 0.04 -1.73 6.78
C ILE A 131 1.39 -1.02 6.88
N SER A 132 2.47 -1.77 6.74
CA SER A 132 3.82 -1.22 6.61
C SER A 132 4.07 -0.87 5.15
N VAL A 133 4.42 0.39 4.90
CA VAL A 133 4.69 0.91 3.55
C VAL A 133 6.12 1.43 3.51
N GLN A 134 6.87 1.10 2.46
CA GLN A 134 8.27 1.49 2.33
C GLN A 134 8.55 2.07 0.95
N GLY A 135 9.22 3.22 0.92
CA GLY A 135 9.75 3.81 -0.30
C GLY A 135 8.67 4.16 -1.33
N VAL A 136 7.59 4.84 -0.93
CA VAL A 136 6.60 5.35 -1.88
C VAL A 136 7.16 6.56 -2.59
N ASN A 137 7.14 6.52 -3.91
CA ASN A 137 7.61 7.57 -4.80
C ASN A 137 6.58 7.86 -5.89
N GLY A 138 6.41 9.12 -6.23
CA GLY A 138 5.54 9.53 -7.31
C GLY A 138 5.20 11.01 -7.26
N VAL A 139 4.53 11.47 -8.30
CA VAL A 139 3.91 12.80 -8.36
C VAL A 139 2.44 12.63 -8.68
N LEU A 140 1.59 13.04 -7.76
CA LEU A 140 0.14 12.97 -7.92
C LEU A 140 -0.39 14.33 -8.38
N ASN A 141 -1.10 14.36 -9.50
CA ASN A 141 -1.72 15.57 -10.05
C ASN A 141 -3.18 15.62 -9.59
N LEU A 142 -3.49 16.53 -8.69
CA LEU A 142 -4.82 16.76 -8.15
C LEU A 142 -5.48 17.97 -8.80
N HIS A 143 -6.66 17.80 -9.33
CA HIS A 143 -7.53 18.89 -9.76
C HIS A 143 -8.65 19.05 -8.73
N ALA A 144 -8.79 20.25 -8.19
CA ALA A 144 -9.86 20.60 -7.27
C ALA A 144 -10.59 21.86 -7.78
N GLY A 145 -11.89 21.73 -7.95
CA GLY A 145 -12.79 22.79 -8.37
C GLY A 145 -14.18 22.47 -7.80
N SER A 146 -15.18 22.35 -8.69
CA SER A 146 -16.50 21.80 -8.30
C SER A 146 -16.38 20.33 -7.77
N GLU A 147 -15.36 19.64 -8.20
CA GLU A 147 -15.06 18.25 -7.83
C GLU A 147 -13.55 18.05 -7.69
N ILE A 148 -13.15 17.09 -6.86
CA ILE A 148 -11.77 16.65 -6.74
C ILE A 148 -11.56 15.44 -7.65
N SER A 149 -10.50 15.47 -8.46
CA SER A 149 -10.14 14.33 -9.30
C SER A 149 -8.64 14.19 -9.50
N MET A 150 -8.20 12.95 -9.73
CA MET A 150 -6.85 12.59 -10.16
C MET A 150 -6.97 11.62 -11.33
N LYS A 151 -6.24 11.85 -12.42
CA LYS A 151 -6.29 11.00 -13.62
C LYS A 151 -4.90 10.48 -13.97
N ASN A 152 -4.82 9.19 -14.31
CA ASN A 152 -3.59 8.53 -14.74
C ASN A 152 -2.42 8.72 -13.76
N GLN A 153 -2.70 8.53 -12.48
CA GLN A 153 -1.69 8.64 -11.44
C GLN A 153 -0.86 7.36 -11.39
N GLU A 154 0.43 7.51 -11.13
CA GLU A 154 1.34 6.40 -10.98
C GLU A 154 2.11 6.53 -9.66
N LEU A 155 2.17 5.45 -8.91
CA LEU A 155 2.97 5.32 -7.69
C LEU A 155 3.87 4.10 -7.79
N PHE A 156 5.13 4.29 -7.47
CA PHE A 156 6.07 3.23 -7.16
C PHE A 156 6.14 3.04 -5.64
N ILE A 157 6.08 1.80 -5.18
CA ILE A 157 6.13 1.44 -3.77
C ILE A 157 7.22 0.37 -3.60
N GLY A 158 8.32 0.70 -2.94
CA GLY A 158 9.45 -0.22 -2.77
C GLY A 158 9.09 -1.48 -1.98
N GLY A 159 8.25 -1.36 -0.96
CA GLY A 159 7.73 -2.48 -0.17
C GLY A 159 6.38 -2.18 0.46
N LEU A 160 5.56 -3.21 0.54
CA LEU A 160 4.27 -3.18 1.21
C LEU A 160 4.10 -4.49 1.98
N GLU A 161 3.88 -4.38 3.29
CA GLU A 161 3.53 -5.54 4.09
C GLU A 161 2.06 -5.43 4.52
N VAL A 162 1.27 -6.37 4.05
CA VAL A 162 -0.16 -6.45 4.33
C VAL A 162 -0.53 -7.89 4.67
N ALA A 163 -1.18 -8.08 5.82
CA ALA A 163 -1.59 -9.40 6.32
C ALA A 163 -0.42 -10.44 6.32
N GLY A 164 0.81 -10.00 6.61
CA GLY A 164 2.00 -10.85 6.63
C GLY A 164 2.60 -11.17 5.25
N LEU A 165 2.03 -10.66 4.16
CA LEU A 165 2.58 -10.83 2.81
C LEU A 165 3.55 -9.69 2.48
N PRO A 166 4.83 -9.98 2.26
CA PRO A 166 5.85 -9.00 1.91
C PRO A 166 5.86 -8.74 0.39
N LEU A 167 5.02 -7.83 -0.07
CA LEU A 167 5.01 -7.38 -1.46
C LEU A 167 6.16 -6.41 -1.72
N LYS A 168 6.84 -6.52 -2.84
CA LYS A 168 7.97 -5.68 -3.22
C LYS A 168 7.79 -5.08 -4.61
N GLU A 169 8.49 -3.98 -4.87
CA GLU A 169 8.56 -3.37 -6.20
C GLU A 169 7.18 -3.11 -6.82
N GLY A 170 6.29 -2.53 -5.99
CA GLY A 170 4.93 -2.21 -6.40
C GLY A 170 4.86 -1.08 -7.40
N LEU A 171 4.06 -1.27 -8.45
CA LEU A 171 3.68 -0.24 -9.39
C LEU A 171 2.16 -0.21 -9.48
N ILE A 172 1.56 0.94 -9.21
CA ILE A 172 0.10 1.12 -9.24
C ILE A 172 -0.22 2.31 -10.12
N ASN A 173 -1.08 2.10 -11.13
CA ASN A 173 -1.67 3.18 -11.91
C ASN A 173 -3.17 3.28 -11.61
N PHE A 174 -3.66 4.50 -11.32
CA PHE A 174 -5.04 4.70 -10.89
C PHE A 174 -5.63 6.04 -11.30
N ASN A 175 -6.95 6.12 -11.21
CA ASN A 175 -7.73 7.35 -11.26
C ASN A 175 -8.57 7.48 -9.99
N TYR A 176 -8.75 8.71 -9.50
CA TYR A 176 -9.64 9.01 -8.38
C TYR A 176 -10.73 10.00 -8.80
N GLU A 177 -11.97 9.73 -8.42
CA GLU A 177 -13.14 10.59 -8.64
C GLU A 177 -13.80 10.93 -7.31
N GLY A 178 -13.62 12.17 -6.86
CA GLY A 178 -14.07 12.60 -5.53
C GLY A 178 -15.58 12.60 -5.36
N LYS A 179 -16.37 12.97 -6.39
CA LYS A 179 -17.82 12.96 -6.32
C LYS A 179 -18.39 11.54 -6.13
N ALA A 180 -17.88 10.60 -6.88
CA ALA A 180 -18.26 9.20 -6.76
C ALA A 180 -17.62 8.54 -5.52
N GLN A 181 -16.51 9.11 -5.01
CA GLN A 181 -15.61 8.53 -4.03
C GLN A 181 -15.10 7.14 -4.48
N THR A 182 -14.66 7.08 -5.72
CA THR A 182 -14.17 5.83 -6.32
C THR A 182 -12.69 5.95 -6.68
N LEU A 183 -11.99 4.84 -6.48
CA LEU A 183 -10.61 4.64 -6.93
C LEU A 183 -10.61 3.55 -7.99
N ARG A 184 -10.33 3.93 -9.24
CA ARG A 184 -10.18 2.97 -10.34
C ARG A 184 -8.72 2.60 -10.50
N ILE A 185 -8.38 1.37 -10.21
CA ILE A 185 -7.08 0.79 -10.48
C ILE A 185 -7.04 0.33 -11.93
N ASN A 186 -6.14 0.91 -12.73
CA ASN A 186 -5.95 0.54 -14.13
C ASN A 186 -4.93 -0.59 -14.27
N THR A 187 -3.82 -0.50 -13.51
CA THR A 187 -2.81 -1.54 -13.40
C THR A 187 -2.28 -1.60 -11.97
N MET A 188 -1.99 -2.80 -11.52
CA MET A 188 -1.32 -3.07 -10.26
C MET A 188 -0.38 -4.26 -10.46
N LYS A 189 0.87 -4.10 -10.01
CA LYS A 189 1.91 -5.11 -10.16
C LYS A 189 2.79 -5.13 -8.92
N TRP A 190 3.15 -6.33 -8.46
CA TRP A 190 4.01 -6.57 -7.31
C TRP A 190 4.93 -7.76 -7.55
N SER A 191 6.09 -7.76 -6.93
CA SER A 191 6.95 -8.94 -6.78
C SER A 191 6.60 -9.65 -5.47
N LEU A 192 6.35 -10.95 -5.53
CA LEU A 192 6.06 -11.81 -4.38
C LEU A 192 6.61 -13.22 -4.63
N ALA A 193 7.26 -13.79 -3.61
CA ALA A 193 7.77 -15.17 -3.65
C ALA A 193 8.52 -15.53 -4.96
N GLY A 194 9.40 -14.62 -5.45
CA GLY A 194 10.20 -14.81 -6.67
C GLY A 194 9.45 -14.69 -7.98
N GLY A 195 8.13 -14.56 -7.94
CA GLY A 195 7.27 -14.32 -9.10
C GLY A 195 6.63 -12.95 -9.07
N GLN A 196 5.55 -12.79 -9.82
CA GLN A 196 4.78 -11.57 -9.98
C GLN A 196 3.31 -11.76 -9.59
N VAL A 197 2.72 -10.72 -8.99
CA VAL A 197 1.27 -10.64 -8.81
C VAL A 197 0.78 -9.37 -9.49
N THR A 198 -0.19 -9.51 -10.38
CA THR A 198 -0.86 -8.40 -11.05
C THR A 198 -2.36 -8.44 -10.76
N ALA A 199 -3.07 -7.33 -10.95
CA ALA A 199 -4.52 -7.31 -10.88
C ALA A 199 -5.13 -6.97 -12.24
N GLU A 200 -6.25 -7.59 -12.57
CA GLU A 200 -7.12 -7.09 -13.62
C GLU A 200 -7.68 -5.73 -13.20
N PRO A 201 -7.97 -4.79 -14.13
CA PRO A 201 -8.50 -3.48 -13.79
C PRO A 201 -9.79 -3.58 -12.96
N PHE A 202 -9.88 -2.80 -11.88
CA PHE A 202 -11.07 -2.79 -11.02
C PHE A 202 -11.34 -1.42 -10.43
N THR A 203 -12.53 -1.24 -9.85
CA THR A 203 -12.93 -0.01 -9.17
C THR A 203 -13.27 -0.32 -7.72
N LEU A 204 -12.65 0.42 -6.81
CA LEU A 204 -12.93 0.39 -5.39
C LEU A 204 -13.88 1.53 -5.03
N ASP A 205 -15.03 1.21 -4.44
CA ASP A 205 -15.91 2.18 -3.79
C ASP A 205 -15.34 2.50 -2.38
N LEU A 206 -14.83 3.72 -2.21
CA LEU A 206 -14.23 4.15 -0.95
C LEU A 206 -15.25 4.44 0.16
N LYS A 207 -16.55 4.53 -0.18
CA LYS A 207 -17.61 4.74 0.84
C LYS A 207 -17.87 3.47 1.62
N ASN A 208 -17.92 2.33 0.91
CA ASN A 208 -18.32 1.05 1.47
C ASN A 208 -17.17 0.04 1.47
N MET A 209 -16.00 0.42 0.92
CA MET A 209 -14.87 -0.48 0.73
C MET A 209 -15.26 -1.78 0.02
N ASN A 210 -16.12 -1.65 -1.01
CA ASN A 210 -16.64 -2.78 -1.78
C ASN A 210 -15.96 -2.87 -3.14
N THR A 211 -15.45 -4.05 -3.48
CA THR A 211 -14.90 -4.35 -4.80
C THR A 211 -14.80 -5.86 -5.01
N GLU A 212 -14.77 -6.26 -6.27
CA GLU A 212 -14.40 -7.61 -6.71
C GLU A 212 -13.36 -7.48 -7.81
N PHE A 213 -12.29 -8.25 -7.74
CA PHE A 213 -11.23 -8.26 -8.74
C PHE A 213 -10.49 -9.59 -8.75
N VAL A 214 -9.66 -9.80 -9.77
CA VAL A 214 -8.85 -11.00 -9.90
C VAL A 214 -7.39 -10.61 -9.83
N LEU A 215 -6.66 -11.27 -8.93
CA LEU A 215 -5.21 -11.28 -8.96
C LEU A 215 -4.72 -12.42 -9.84
N ILE A 216 -3.70 -12.13 -10.62
CA ILE A 216 -2.98 -13.11 -11.44
C ILE A 216 -1.61 -13.29 -10.79
N ALA A 217 -1.36 -14.48 -10.30
CA ALA A 217 -0.07 -14.92 -9.83
C ALA A 217 0.69 -15.57 -10.97
N ASP A 218 1.93 -15.16 -11.20
CA ASP A 218 2.77 -15.66 -12.27
C ASP A 218 4.13 -16.08 -11.73
N ASN A 219 4.50 -17.33 -11.99
CA ASN A 219 5.78 -17.93 -11.67
C ASN A 219 6.21 -17.80 -10.18
N MET A 220 5.25 -18.04 -9.26
CA MET A 220 5.50 -17.98 -7.82
C MET A 220 6.34 -19.18 -7.39
N ALA A 221 7.58 -18.96 -6.97
CA ALA A 221 8.48 -20.03 -6.56
C ALA A 221 8.00 -20.75 -5.29
N LEU A 222 7.73 -22.06 -5.36
CA LEU A 222 7.27 -22.85 -4.21
C LEU A 222 8.17 -22.75 -2.99
N PRO A 223 9.52 -22.76 -3.11
CA PRO A 223 10.42 -22.59 -1.95
C PRO A 223 10.17 -21.27 -1.22
N GLN A 224 9.89 -20.19 -1.96
CA GLN A 224 9.66 -18.88 -1.37
C GLN A 224 8.24 -18.73 -0.83
N LEU A 225 7.25 -19.38 -1.46
CA LEU A 225 5.89 -19.46 -0.91
C LEU A 225 5.89 -20.20 0.46
N PHE A 226 6.60 -21.30 0.56
CA PHE A 226 6.70 -22.05 1.83
C PHE A 226 7.49 -21.29 2.91
N GLN A 227 8.38 -20.35 2.54
CA GLN A 227 9.01 -19.46 3.51
C GLN A 227 8.04 -18.44 4.12
N LEU A 228 6.92 -18.14 3.47
CA LEU A 228 5.88 -17.27 4.04
C LEU A 228 5.14 -17.98 5.19
N ALA A 229 5.06 -19.32 5.16
CA ALA A 229 4.51 -20.16 6.21
C ALA A 229 5.49 -21.32 6.49
N PRO A 230 6.60 -21.05 7.21
CA PRO A 230 7.66 -22.04 7.37
C PRO A 230 7.16 -23.28 8.09
N MET A 231 7.39 -24.43 7.47
CA MET A 231 7.15 -25.75 8.05
C MET A 231 8.49 -26.47 8.20
N ASP A 232 8.74 -26.99 9.39
CA ASP A 232 9.96 -27.73 9.68
C ASP A 232 10.13 -28.91 8.74
N GLY A 233 11.30 -29.01 8.11
CA GLY A 233 11.66 -30.10 7.21
C GLY A 233 10.93 -30.10 5.85
N LEU A 234 10.22 -29.03 5.48
CA LEU A 234 9.58 -28.88 4.16
C LEU A 234 10.51 -28.16 3.19
N GLU A 235 10.83 -28.84 2.10
CA GLU A 235 11.56 -28.29 0.96
C GLU A 235 10.76 -28.53 -0.32
N ALA A 236 10.86 -27.61 -1.27
CA ALA A 236 10.27 -27.78 -2.58
C ALA A 236 11.11 -27.14 -3.68
N THR A 237 10.89 -27.55 -4.92
CA THR A 237 11.34 -26.89 -6.14
C THR A 237 10.16 -26.63 -7.05
N GLY A 238 10.36 -25.80 -8.07
CA GLY A 238 9.31 -25.45 -9.03
C GLY A 238 8.56 -24.17 -8.67
N ALA A 239 7.58 -23.85 -9.47
CA ALA A 239 6.77 -22.65 -9.34
C ALA A 239 5.32 -22.92 -9.72
N VAL A 240 4.43 -22.04 -9.25
CA VAL A 240 3.00 -22.11 -9.57
C VAL A 240 2.51 -20.78 -10.09
N SER A 241 1.55 -20.84 -11.02
CA SER A 241 0.85 -19.69 -11.60
C SER A 241 -0.64 -19.90 -11.50
N GLY A 242 -1.43 -18.81 -11.52
CA GLY A 242 -2.87 -18.97 -11.49
C GLY A 242 -3.64 -17.69 -11.17
N ARG A 243 -4.92 -17.88 -10.84
CA ARG A 243 -5.87 -16.80 -10.62
C ARG A 243 -6.43 -16.84 -9.20
N ILE A 244 -6.52 -15.67 -8.59
CA ILE A 244 -6.97 -15.49 -7.22
C ILE A 244 -8.14 -14.49 -7.25
N PRO A 245 -9.40 -14.95 -7.34
CA PRO A 245 -10.56 -14.09 -7.23
C PRO A 245 -10.68 -13.53 -5.81
N VAL A 246 -10.66 -12.21 -5.70
CA VAL A 246 -10.73 -11.47 -4.45
C VAL A 246 -12.03 -10.69 -4.41
N LYS A 247 -12.73 -10.79 -3.29
CA LYS A 247 -13.88 -9.95 -2.96
C LYS A 247 -13.61 -9.20 -1.67
N MET A 248 -13.83 -7.91 -1.69
CA MET A 248 -13.85 -7.07 -0.50
C MET A 248 -15.25 -6.52 -0.29
N HIS A 249 -15.79 -6.69 0.92
CA HIS A 249 -17.10 -6.20 1.32
C HIS A 249 -17.02 -5.66 2.73
N ASP A 250 -17.39 -4.39 2.91
CA ASP A 250 -17.28 -3.66 4.17
C ASP A 250 -15.89 -3.77 4.82
N GLY A 251 -14.84 -3.73 3.99
CA GLY A 251 -13.44 -3.86 4.41
C GLY A 251 -12.99 -5.28 4.74
N VAL A 252 -13.88 -6.28 4.66
CA VAL A 252 -13.54 -7.70 4.86
C VAL A 252 -13.13 -8.30 3.52
N VAL A 253 -11.94 -8.87 3.47
CA VAL A 253 -11.40 -9.52 2.27
C VAL A 253 -11.69 -11.01 2.30
N SER A 254 -12.18 -11.54 1.19
CA SER A 254 -12.39 -12.97 0.97
C SER A 254 -11.81 -13.41 -0.37
N VAL A 255 -11.35 -14.65 -0.38
CA VAL A 255 -10.86 -15.34 -1.58
C VAL A 255 -11.75 -16.57 -1.79
N LYS A 256 -12.19 -16.79 -3.01
CA LYS A 256 -13.04 -17.93 -3.33
C LYS A 256 -12.52 -18.65 -4.57
N ASN A 257 -12.19 -19.92 -4.39
CA ASN A 257 -11.68 -20.77 -5.46
C ASN A 257 -10.48 -20.16 -6.20
N ALA A 258 -9.50 -19.63 -5.43
CA ALA A 258 -8.21 -19.35 -6.02
C ALA A 258 -7.57 -20.68 -6.45
N GLU A 259 -6.96 -20.71 -7.62
CA GLU A 259 -6.32 -21.88 -8.17
C GLU A 259 -4.95 -21.51 -8.71
N LEU A 260 -3.93 -22.17 -8.16
CA LEU A 260 -2.53 -22.06 -8.59
C LEU A 260 -2.05 -23.45 -9.00
N THR A 261 -1.48 -23.56 -10.18
CA THR A 261 -0.98 -24.83 -10.74
C THR A 261 0.47 -24.71 -11.15
N SER A 262 1.22 -25.80 -11.06
CA SER A 262 2.55 -25.87 -11.65
C SER A 262 2.45 -26.08 -13.16
N GLU A 263 3.37 -25.48 -13.89
CA GLU A 263 3.55 -25.67 -15.33
C GLU A 263 4.65 -26.67 -15.65
N VAL A 264 5.49 -26.96 -14.66
CA VAL A 264 6.65 -27.86 -14.77
C VAL A 264 6.74 -28.78 -13.59
N ASP A 265 7.44 -29.90 -13.78
CA ASP A 265 7.73 -30.88 -12.76
C ASP A 265 8.59 -30.28 -11.66
N GLY A 266 8.54 -30.88 -10.49
CA GLY A 266 9.35 -30.47 -9.37
C GLY A 266 9.44 -31.53 -8.28
N VAL A 267 10.01 -31.14 -7.15
CA VAL A 267 10.22 -32.05 -6.02
C VAL A 267 9.68 -31.42 -4.74
N ILE A 268 8.98 -32.20 -3.95
CA ILE A 268 8.63 -31.88 -2.57
C ILE A 268 9.33 -32.89 -1.66
N ARG A 269 10.04 -32.39 -0.63
CA ARG A 269 10.60 -33.20 0.44
C ARG A 269 10.05 -32.71 1.76
N TYR A 270 9.55 -33.66 2.54
CA TYR A 270 9.07 -33.37 3.87
C TYR A 270 9.69 -34.31 4.88
N ASN A 271 10.64 -33.81 5.64
CA ASN A 271 11.38 -34.57 6.63
C ASN A 271 11.52 -33.75 7.93
N PRO A 272 10.42 -33.63 8.70
CA PRO A 272 10.41 -32.82 9.93
C PRO A 272 11.22 -33.46 11.05
N SER A 273 11.80 -32.60 11.92
CA SER A 273 12.50 -33.06 13.13
C SER A 273 11.54 -33.77 14.09
N GLU A 274 10.30 -33.30 14.17
CA GLU A 274 9.21 -33.96 14.89
C GLU A 274 8.02 -34.20 13.95
N MET A 275 7.62 -35.48 13.88
CA MET A 275 6.47 -35.86 13.03
C MET A 275 5.19 -35.23 13.55
N PRO A 276 4.46 -34.46 12.72
CA PRO A 276 3.18 -33.87 13.11
C PRO A 276 2.12 -34.94 13.42
N ALA A 277 1.15 -34.56 14.25
CA ALA A 277 0.16 -35.52 14.78
C ALA A 277 -0.64 -36.23 13.66
N PHE A 278 -0.95 -35.56 12.57
CA PHE A 278 -1.68 -36.16 11.45
C PHE A 278 -0.87 -37.23 10.69
N LEU A 279 0.46 -37.16 10.73
CA LEU A 279 1.36 -38.20 10.16
C LEU A 279 1.81 -39.25 11.14
N LYS A 280 1.43 -39.19 12.42
CA LYS A 280 1.77 -40.20 13.45
C LYS A 280 0.85 -41.43 13.41
N SER A 281 -0.22 -41.41 12.65
CA SER A 281 -1.16 -42.53 12.55
C SER A 281 -0.48 -43.78 11.92
N ASN A 282 -0.84 -44.94 12.45
CA ASN A 282 -0.43 -46.24 11.88
C ASN A 282 -1.33 -46.71 10.73
N ASN A 283 -2.16 -45.86 10.19
CA ASN A 283 -2.96 -46.13 9.02
C ASN A 283 -2.04 -46.32 7.79
N GLU A 284 -2.32 -47.35 6.99
CA GLU A 284 -1.52 -47.72 5.82
C GLU A 284 -1.38 -46.55 4.82
N TYR A 285 -2.44 -45.78 4.60
CA TYR A 285 -2.41 -44.60 3.72
C TYR A 285 -1.50 -43.51 4.24
N ILE A 286 -1.47 -43.28 5.56
CA ILE A 286 -0.58 -42.31 6.18
C ILE A 286 0.87 -42.78 6.11
N ALA A 287 1.13 -44.07 6.25
CA ALA A 287 2.47 -44.66 6.09
C ALA A 287 2.98 -44.47 4.64
N ILE A 288 2.13 -44.71 3.63
CA ILE A 288 2.46 -44.48 2.21
C ILE A 288 2.73 -43.00 1.97
N LEU A 289 1.87 -42.11 2.47
CA LEU A 289 2.01 -40.67 2.34
C LEU A 289 3.35 -40.18 2.91
N ARG A 290 3.69 -40.61 4.11
CA ARG A 290 4.94 -40.25 4.79
C ARG A 290 6.18 -40.70 4.01
N GLU A 291 6.18 -41.93 3.49
CA GLU A 291 7.30 -42.45 2.69
C GLU A 291 7.37 -41.75 1.33
N ALA A 292 6.23 -41.52 0.70
CA ALA A 292 6.16 -40.76 -0.56
C ALA A 292 6.75 -39.34 -0.40
N LEU A 293 6.40 -38.62 0.66
CA LEU A 293 6.83 -37.24 0.90
C LEU A 293 8.33 -37.10 1.23
N LYS A 294 9.07 -38.15 1.50
CA LYS A 294 10.53 -38.07 1.73
C LYS A 294 11.28 -37.57 0.49
N ASN A 295 10.82 -37.93 -0.72
CA ASN A 295 11.44 -37.52 -1.98
C ASN A 295 10.39 -37.57 -3.11
N TYR A 296 9.33 -36.78 -2.98
CA TYR A 296 8.20 -36.79 -3.91
C TYR A 296 8.48 -35.94 -5.14
N ASN A 297 8.71 -36.59 -6.27
CA ASN A 297 8.82 -35.97 -7.58
C ASN A 297 7.41 -35.80 -8.15
N TYR A 298 6.92 -34.57 -8.23
CA TYR A 298 5.60 -34.32 -8.80
C TYR A 298 5.66 -33.97 -10.29
N ASP A 299 4.72 -34.52 -11.06
CA ASP A 299 4.48 -34.16 -12.46
C ASP A 299 3.53 -32.96 -12.56
N SER A 300 2.64 -32.82 -11.58
CA SER A 300 1.74 -31.68 -11.44
C SER A 300 1.40 -31.42 -9.99
N ILE A 301 1.21 -30.14 -9.65
CA ILE A 301 0.70 -29.70 -8.36
C ILE A 301 -0.34 -28.61 -8.57
N SER A 302 -1.43 -28.68 -7.82
CA SER A 302 -2.49 -27.67 -7.76
C SER A 302 -2.75 -27.28 -6.32
N LEU A 303 -2.83 -25.98 -6.09
CA LEU A 303 -3.19 -25.36 -4.82
C LEU A 303 -4.51 -24.61 -5.00
N SER A 304 -5.54 -25.00 -4.28
CA SER A 304 -6.80 -24.25 -4.23
C SER A 304 -6.94 -23.59 -2.86
N LEU A 305 -7.30 -22.31 -2.85
CA LEU A 305 -7.50 -21.54 -1.64
C LEU A 305 -8.89 -20.90 -1.63
N SER A 306 -9.58 -21.06 -0.51
CA SER A 306 -10.84 -20.37 -0.22
C SER A 306 -10.90 -19.96 1.25
N GLY A 307 -11.47 -18.79 1.53
CA GLY A 307 -11.63 -18.31 2.90
C GLY A 307 -11.87 -16.81 2.99
N GLU A 308 -12.07 -16.35 4.20
CA GLU A 308 -12.33 -14.95 4.53
C GLU A 308 -11.38 -14.52 5.66
N THR A 309 -10.88 -13.29 5.61
CA THR A 309 -10.00 -12.75 6.65
C THR A 309 -10.64 -12.85 8.04
N GLY A 310 -9.91 -13.44 8.99
CA GLY A 310 -10.38 -13.64 10.37
C GLY A 310 -11.30 -14.85 10.58
N LYS A 311 -11.54 -15.67 9.54
CA LYS A 311 -12.27 -16.93 9.62
C LYS A 311 -11.39 -18.11 9.21
N GLU A 312 -11.90 -19.33 9.39
CA GLU A 312 -11.24 -20.52 8.87
C GLU A 312 -11.11 -20.48 7.35
N GLN A 313 -9.96 -20.91 6.88
CA GLN A 313 -9.63 -20.95 5.47
C GLN A 313 -9.28 -22.38 5.10
N THR A 314 -9.59 -22.75 3.87
CA THR A 314 -9.34 -24.08 3.34
C THR A 314 -8.30 -24.00 2.24
N ILE A 315 -7.24 -24.77 2.37
CA ILE A 315 -6.24 -24.99 1.33
C ILE A 315 -6.33 -26.46 0.91
N LEU A 316 -6.63 -26.67 -0.35
CA LEU A 316 -6.56 -28.00 -0.98
C LEU A 316 -5.26 -28.06 -1.79
N LEU A 317 -4.39 -29.02 -1.46
CA LEU A 317 -3.21 -29.33 -2.24
C LEU A 317 -3.47 -30.67 -2.93
N SER A 318 -3.41 -30.70 -4.24
CA SER A 318 -3.46 -31.90 -5.06
C SER A 318 -2.18 -32.03 -5.86
N ALA A 319 -1.57 -33.19 -5.87
CA ALA A 319 -0.38 -33.44 -6.68
C ALA A 319 -0.39 -34.88 -7.24
N THR A 320 0.11 -35.03 -8.44
CA THR A 320 0.41 -36.32 -9.05
C THR A 320 1.90 -36.47 -9.23
N GLY A 321 2.44 -37.64 -8.94
CA GLY A 321 3.88 -37.87 -9.03
C GLY A 321 4.29 -39.18 -8.39
N SER A 322 5.56 -39.37 -8.06
CA SER A 322 6.09 -40.57 -7.44
C SER A 322 7.29 -40.30 -6.57
N ASN A 323 7.64 -41.23 -5.70
CA ASN A 323 8.93 -41.26 -5.05
C ASN A 323 9.77 -42.39 -5.68
N PRO A 324 10.86 -42.08 -6.38
CA PRO A 324 11.69 -43.11 -7.04
C PRO A 324 12.34 -44.10 -6.05
N ASP A 325 12.50 -43.69 -4.78
CA ASP A 325 13.12 -44.51 -3.73
C ASP A 325 12.10 -45.36 -2.94
N PHE A 326 10.80 -45.24 -3.28
CA PHE A 326 9.72 -45.93 -2.57
C PHE A 326 8.70 -46.50 -3.55
N TYR A 327 8.22 -47.73 -3.23
CA TYR A 327 7.14 -48.41 -3.94
C TYR A 327 7.44 -48.67 -5.44
N ASP A 328 8.72 -48.96 -5.79
CA ASP A 328 9.22 -49.12 -7.15
C ASP A 328 8.94 -47.91 -8.07
N GLY A 329 8.86 -46.70 -7.52
CA GLY A 329 8.53 -45.49 -8.27
C GLY A 329 7.11 -45.45 -8.78
N ARG A 330 6.19 -46.22 -8.21
CA ARG A 330 4.77 -46.21 -8.65
C ARG A 330 4.13 -44.84 -8.39
N PRO A 331 3.20 -44.40 -9.26
CA PRO A 331 2.49 -43.14 -9.07
C PRO A 331 1.73 -43.11 -7.73
N VAL A 332 1.86 -41.98 -7.04
CA VAL A 332 1.13 -41.66 -5.81
C VAL A 332 0.39 -40.33 -6.02
N ASN A 333 -0.91 -40.33 -5.86
CA ASN A 333 -1.71 -39.11 -5.90
C ASN A 333 -1.85 -38.56 -4.47
N LEU A 334 -1.43 -37.34 -4.26
CA LEU A 334 -1.58 -36.62 -3.00
C LEU A 334 -2.80 -35.72 -3.05
N ASN A 335 -3.67 -35.81 -2.06
CA ASN A 335 -4.79 -34.90 -1.85
C ASN A 335 -4.81 -34.54 -0.37
N LEU A 336 -4.35 -33.32 -0.05
CA LEU A 336 -4.27 -32.82 1.32
C LEU A 336 -5.29 -31.67 1.47
N ASN A 337 -6.14 -31.80 2.48
CA ASN A 337 -7.03 -30.73 2.90
C ASN A 337 -6.47 -30.11 4.19
N LEU A 338 -6.05 -28.87 4.13
CA LEU A 338 -5.51 -28.11 5.26
C LEU A 338 -6.55 -27.08 5.67
N GLU A 339 -7.14 -27.27 6.84
CA GLU A 339 -8.10 -26.36 7.43
C GLU A 339 -7.43 -25.58 8.56
N GLY A 340 -7.67 -24.28 8.61
CA GLY A 340 -7.13 -23.42 9.65
C GLY A 340 -7.17 -21.95 9.28
N ALA A 341 -7.00 -21.08 10.26
CA ALA A 341 -6.86 -19.66 10.00
C ALA A 341 -5.46 -19.38 9.43
N LEU A 342 -5.35 -19.04 8.16
CA LEU A 342 -4.09 -18.55 7.56
C LEU A 342 -3.53 -17.35 8.33
N ASP A 343 -4.41 -16.55 8.95
CA ASP A 343 -4.04 -15.51 9.91
C ASP A 343 -3.12 -16.04 11.03
N ASN A 344 -3.25 -17.32 11.43
CA ASN A 344 -2.37 -17.92 12.43
C ASN A 344 -1.03 -18.33 11.82
N LEU A 345 -0.99 -18.77 10.57
CA LEU A 345 0.27 -19.03 9.85
C LEU A 345 1.06 -17.74 9.64
N PHE A 346 0.38 -16.66 9.35
CA PHE A 346 1.00 -15.34 9.20
C PHE A 346 1.30 -14.65 10.55
N LYS A 347 0.49 -14.86 11.59
CA LYS A 347 0.74 -14.31 12.94
C LYS A 347 1.98 -14.90 13.61
N PHE A 348 2.35 -16.14 13.32
CA PHE A 348 3.62 -16.71 13.83
C PHE A 348 4.83 -15.92 13.33
N ASN A 349 4.77 -15.31 12.16
CA ASN A 349 5.83 -14.45 11.63
C ASN A 349 5.78 -13.01 12.14
N LEU A 350 4.61 -12.48 12.50
CA LEU A 350 4.48 -11.10 13.02
C LEU A 350 5.13 -10.91 14.41
N GLY A 351 5.30 -12.00 15.19
CA GLY A 351 6.01 -11.98 16.47
C GLY A 351 7.54 -11.90 16.32
N THR A 352 8.07 -12.21 15.14
CA THR A 352 9.53 -12.25 14.86
C THR A 352 9.98 -11.08 13.97
N TYR A 353 9.07 -10.39 13.29
CA TYR A 353 9.37 -9.17 12.56
C TYR A 353 9.27 -7.97 13.49
N SER A 354 10.30 -7.79 14.31
CA SER A 354 10.63 -6.48 14.85
C SER A 354 10.80 -5.51 13.68
N ILE A 355 10.29 -4.28 13.85
CA ILE A 355 10.62 -3.13 12.99
C ILE A 355 12.08 -3.27 12.58
N PRO A 356 12.43 -3.32 11.28
CA PRO A 356 13.81 -3.52 10.86
C PRO A 356 14.71 -2.58 11.66
N ASP A 357 15.80 -3.08 12.24
CA ASP A 357 16.67 -2.32 13.17
C ASP A 357 17.11 -0.96 12.61
N ARG A 358 17.10 -0.83 11.30
CA ARG A 358 17.37 0.42 10.59
C ARG A 358 16.28 1.47 10.81
N ILE A 359 15.01 1.07 10.83
CA ILE A 359 13.86 1.96 11.08
C ILE A 359 13.76 2.26 12.57
N ARG A 360 14.02 1.28 13.44
CA ARG A 360 14.07 1.49 14.89
C ARG A 360 15.17 2.50 15.26
N LYS A 361 16.39 2.34 14.73
CA LYS A 361 17.51 3.29 14.96
C LYS A 361 17.23 4.69 14.39
N GLN A 362 16.51 4.80 13.29
CA GLN A 362 16.09 6.09 12.75
C GLN A 362 15.03 6.75 13.63
N LEU A 363 14.09 6.00 14.18
CA LEU A 363 13.07 6.51 15.12
C LEU A 363 13.71 6.92 16.46
N GLU A 364 14.59 6.10 17.04
CA GLU A 364 15.33 6.40 18.28
C GLU A 364 16.22 7.65 18.12
N ASN A 365 16.86 7.81 16.96
CA ASN A 365 17.66 9.02 16.67
C ASN A 365 16.78 10.26 16.46
N PHE A 366 15.54 10.10 16.02
CA PHE A 366 14.61 11.22 15.84
C PHE A 366 13.96 11.66 17.16
N GLU A 367 13.63 10.71 18.05
CA GLU A 367 13.13 10.99 19.41
C GLU A 367 14.20 11.61 20.32
N ALA A 368 15.47 11.23 20.15
CA ALA A 368 16.60 11.79 20.91
C ALA A 368 16.99 13.22 20.49
N GLN A 369 16.43 13.75 19.39
CA GLN A 369 16.68 15.11 18.88
C GLN A 369 15.50 16.07 19.12
N GLN A 370 14.46 15.66 19.81
CA GLN A 370 13.36 16.51 20.29
C GLN A 370 13.54 16.88 21.76
#